data_6448f0fef49535f4b115de0c03cc44fe
#
_entry.id   6448f0fef49535f4b115de0c03cc44fe
#
_cell.length_a   1.000
_cell.length_b   1.000
_cell.length_c   1.000
_cell.angle_alpha   90.00
_cell.angle_beta   90.00
_cell.angle_gamma   90.00
#
_symmetry.space_group_name_H-M   'P 1'
#
loop_
_entity.id
_entity.type
_entity.pdbx_description
1 polymer ?
#
loop_
_entity_poly.entity_id
_entity_poly.type
_entity_poly.pdbx_seq_one_letter_code
_entity_poly.pdbx_strand_id
1 'polypeptide(L)'
;MKIFMHKTLRTFLVALTLSAGAFVVTAPLQSAMAQARALPDFSDLVDQVGPSVVNIRTLEKVAVRSPQGGLGDEDMMEFFRRFGIPMPNVPGNPRQAPRQNKPQQEEEQPRGVGSGFILTTDGFIMTNAHVVEGADEVLVTLTDKREFKAKIVGTDKRSDVAVVKIDATGLPAVKIGDVSRVRVG
;
A
#
# COMPACT_ATOMS: atom_id res chain seq x y z
N MET A 1 100.22 4.31 -15.00
CA MET A 1 99.00 4.04 -15.75
C MET A 1 97.95 3.17 -15.01
N LYS A 2 98.11 2.87 -13.71
CA LYS A 2 97.15 2.08 -12.90
C LYS A 2 96.24 2.85 -11.95
N ILE A 3 96.55 4.12 -11.65
CA ILE A 3 95.85 4.92 -10.67
C ILE A 3 94.57 5.66 -11.25
N PHE A 4 94.59 5.87 -12.55
CA PHE A 4 93.48 6.58 -13.26
C PHE A 4 92.26 5.70 -13.49
N MET A 5 92.48 4.35 -13.60
CA MET A 5 91.41 3.40 -13.89
C MET A 5 90.53 3.10 -12.69
N HIS A 6 91.03 3.29 -11.49
CA HIS A 6 90.19 3.04 -10.26
C HIS A 6 89.24 4.18 -9.89
N LYS A 7 89.56 5.45 -10.30
CA LYS A 7 88.67 6.60 -10.02
C LYS A 7 87.46 6.58 -10.96
N THR A 8 87.64 6.23 -12.22
CA THR A 8 86.54 6.13 -13.19
C THR A 8 85.59 4.99 -12.89
N LEU A 9 86.09 3.84 -12.39
CA LEU A 9 85.26 2.73 -12.03
C LEU A 9 84.39 2.97 -10.78
N ARG A 10 84.93 3.73 -9.81
CA ARG A 10 84.16 4.14 -8.62
C ARG A 10 83.04 5.15 -8.90
N THR A 11 83.30 6.10 -9.83
CA THR A 11 82.27 7.05 -10.25
C THR A 11 81.14 6.40 -11.04
N PHE A 12 81.44 5.37 -11.86
CA PHE A 12 80.43 4.61 -12.56
C PHE A 12 79.60 3.73 -11.60
N LEU A 13 80.20 3.17 -10.57
CA LEU A 13 79.50 2.35 -9.61
C LEU A 13 78.52 3.17 -8.71
N VAL A 14 78.96 4.40 -8.32
CA VAL A 14 78.11 5.29 -7.55
C VAL A 14 76.97 5.87 -8.41
N ALA A 15 77.20 6.14 -9.70
CA ALA A 15 76.15 6.59 -10.60
C ALA A 15 75.11 5.50 -10.89
N LEU A 16 75.57 4.23 -10.97
CA LEU A 16 74.65 3.10 -11.21
C LEU A 16 73.78 2.76 -9.99
N THR A 17 74.26 3.00 -8.76
CA THR A 17 73.48 2.80 -7.55
C THR A 17 72.46 3.92 -7.27
N LEU A 18 72.72 5.15 -7.69
CA LEU A 18 71.78 6.25 -7.59
C LEU A 18 70.64 6.13 -8.63
N SER A 19 70.89 5.56 -9.79
CA SER A 19 69.81 5.34 -10.80
C SER A 19 68.88 4.17 -10.49
N ALA A 20 69.31 3.19 -9.66
CA ALA A 20 68.45 2.06 -9.26
C ALA A 20 67.47 2.44 -8.12
N GLY A 21 67.70 3.53 -7.41
CA GLY A 21 66.84 3.98 -6.31
C GLY A 21 65.62 4.84 -6.70
N ALA A 22 65.50 5.27 -7.96
CA ALA A 22 64.44 6.16 -8.42
C ALA A 22 63.25 5.43 -9.10
N PHE A 23 63.30 4.10 -9.19
CA PHE A 23 62.11 3.30 -9.62
C PHE A 23 61.26 2.94 -8.43
N VAL A 24 60.95 3.92 -7.55
CA VAL A 24 59.86 3.78 -6.59
C VAL A 24 58.56 3.94 -7.36
N VAL A 25 58.06 2.81 -7.76
CA VAL A 25 56.66 2.39 -7.66
C VAL A 25 55.70 3.58 -7.60
N THR A 26 55.47 4.19 -8.75
CA THR A 26 54.16 4.76 -9.01
C THR A 26 53.24 3.63 -9.41
N ALA A 27 52.95 2.70 -8.46
CA ALA A 27 51.76 1.91 -8.60
C ALA A 27 50.60 2.89 -8.67
N PRO A 28 49.81 2.96 -9.73
CA PRO A 28 48.63 3.75 -9.71
C PRO A 28 47.83 3.20 -8.51
N LEU A 29 47.60 4.04 -7.50
CA LEU A 29 46.48 3.84 -6.59
C LEU A 29 45.26 3.83 -7.52
N GLN A 30 45.01 2.69 -8.14
CA GLN A 30 43.67 2.39 -8.60
C GLN A 30 42.84 2.45 -7.33
N SER A 31 42.33 3.65 -7.05
CA SER A 31 41.23 3.82 -6.14
C SER A 31 40.23 2.74 -6.56
N ALA A 32 40.09 1.70 -5.73
CA ALA A 32 38.99 0.80 -5.82
C ALA A 32 37.75 1.69 -5.57
N MET A 33 37.34 2.38 -6.62
CA MET A 33 35.99 2.90 -6.72
C MET A 33 35.17 1.62 -6.65
N ALA A 34 34.81 1.26 -5.40
CA ALA A 34 33.69 0.36 -5.20
C ALA A 34 32.60 1.00 -6.06
N GLN A 35 32.33 0.41 -7.22
CA GLN A 35 31.17 0.76 -8.00
C GLN A 35 30.01 0.55 -7.02
N ALA A 36 29.62 1.62 -6.36
CA ALA A 36 28.34 1.67 -5.69
C ALA A 36 27.37 1.27 -6.80
N ARG A 37 26.95 -0.02 -6.80
CA ARG A 37 25.88 -0.45 -7.68
C ARG A 37 24.75 0.49 -7.34
N ALA A 38 24.50 1.43 -8.24
CA ALA A 38 23.36 2.32 -8.10
C ALA A 38 22.15 1.41 -7.87
N LEU A 39 21.40 1.70 -6.82
CA LEU A 39 20.14 1.00 -6.59
C LEU A 39 19.32 1.11 -7.87
N PRO A 40 18.59 0.05 -8.26
CA PRO A 40 17.75 0.12 -9.44
C PRO A 40 16.82 1.33 -9.32
N ASP A 41 16.81 2.15 -10.35
CA ASP A 41 15.86 3.26 -10.46
C ASP A 41 14.55 2.70 -11.03
N PHE A 42 13.49 2.81 -10.27
CA PHE A 42 12.15 2.35 -10.65
C PHE A 42 11.24 3.48 -11.14
N SER A 43 11.75 4.69 -11.31
CA SER A 43 10.95 5.87 -11.69
C SER A 43 10.18 5.63 -12.99
N ASP A 44 10.85 5.15 -14.03
CA ASP A 44 10.23 4.85 -15.32
C ASP A 44 9.13 3.77 -15.18
N LEU A 45 9.34 2.78 -14.33
CA LEU A 45 8.34 1.74 -14.06
C LEU A 45 7.10 2.34 -13.36
N VAL A 46 7.32 3.20 -12.37
CA VAL A 46 6.23 3.87 -11.64
C VAL A 46 5.43 4.76 -12.59
N ASP A 47 6.09 5.51 -13.46
CA ASP A 47 5.42 6.36 -14.45
C ASP A 47 4.59 5.52 -15.44
N GLN A 48 5.08 4.36 -15.80
CA GLN A 48 4.40 3.47 -16.75
C GLN A 48 3.20 2.76 -16.12
N VAL A 49 3.33 2.23 -14.89
CA VAL A 49 2.30 1.38 -14.27
C VAL A 49 1.42 2.12 -13.27
N GLY A 50 1.91 3.24 -12.72
CA GLY A 50 1.20 4.01 -11.71
C GLY A 50 -0.24 4.38 -12.09
N PRO A 51 -0.53 4.82 -13.33
CA PRO A 51 -1.90 5.10 -13.75
C PRO A 51 -2.85 3.90 -13.67
N SER A 52 -2.31 2.68 -13.71
CA SER A 52 -3.11 1.44 -13.61
C SER A 52 -3.39 1.02 -12.17
N VAL A 53 -2.74 1.63 -11.18
CA VAL A 53 -2.94 1.33 -9.77
C VAL A 53 -4.12 2.13 -9.23
N VAL A 54 -4.96 1.47 -8.43
CA VAL A 54 -6.15 2.08 -7.84
C VAL A 54 -6.16 1.90 -6.34
N ASN A 55 -6.82 2.83 -5.64
CA ASN A 55 -7.15 2.69 -4.23
C ASN A 55 -8.54 2.07 -4.09
N ILE A 56 -8.70 1.15 -3.14
CA ILE A 56 -9.96 0.48 -2.87
C ILE A 56 -10.34 0.75 -1.42
N ARG A 57 -11.56 1.24 -1.23
CA ARG A 57 -12.19 1.40 0.09
C ARG A 57 -13.44 0.54 0.16
N THR A 58 -13.68 -0.05 1.29
CA THR A 58 -14.87 -0.86 1.54
C THR A 58 -15.67 -0.25 2.67
N LEU A 59 -16.99 -0.31 2.52
CA LEU A 59 -17.94 0.18 3.49
C LEU A 59 -18.80 -0.97 3.99
N GLU A 60 -19.21 -0.89 5.24
CA GLU A 60 -20.17 -1.77 5.88
C GLU A 60 -21.36 -0.95 6.36
N LYS A 61 -22.56 -1.43 6.10
CA LYS A 61 -23.80 -0.82 6.59
C LYS A 61 -24.09 -1.31 7.99
N VAL A 62 -23.93 -0.43 8.95
CA VAL A 62 -24.22 -0.71 10.34
C VAL A 62 -25.59 -0.13 10.68
N ALA A 63 -26.49 -0.96 11.15
CA ALA A 63 -27.77 -0.48 11.69
C ALA A 63 -27.49 0.36 12.93
N VAL A 64 -27.65 1.68 12.82
CA VAL A 64 -27.56 2.56 13.97
C VAL A 64 -28.77 2.32 14.86
N ARG A 65 -28.56 1.61 15.94
CA ARG A 65 -29.51 1.67 17.06
C ARG A 65 -29.42 3.08 17.62
N SER A 66 -30.38 3.94 17.22
CA SER A 66 -30.49 5.25 17.82
C SER A 66 -30.41 5.08 19.35
N PRO A 67 -29.55 5.86 20.05
CA PRO A 67 -29.49 5.83 21.50
C PRO A 67 -30.81 6.28 22.15
N GLN A 68 -31.82 6.61 21.37
CA GLN A 68 -33.20 6.88 21.77
C GLN A 68 -34.03 5.62 22.02
N GLY A 69 -33.47 4.42 21.81
CA GLY A 69 -33.86 3.20 22.46
C GLY A 69 -33.21 3.15 23.83
N GLY A 70 -33.39 4.19 24.61
CA GLY A 70 -33.18 4.14 26.04
C GLY A 70 -33.84 2.87 26.57
N LEU A 71 -33.21 2.25 27.58
CA LEU A 71 -33.75 1.21 28.44
C LEU A 71 -35.22 1.02 28.13
N GLY A 72 -35.61 -0.16 27.56
CA GLY A 72 -36.99 -0.38 27.14
C GLY A 72 -37.94 0.18 28.21
N ASP A 73 -39.11 0.68 27.83
CA ASP A 73 -40.03 1.25 28.82
C ASP A 73 -40.16 0.35 30.06
N GLU A 74 -40.00 -0.95 29.89
CA GLU A 74 -39.98 -1.94 30.97
C GLU A 74 -38.70 -1.86 31.81
N ASP A 75 -37.53 -1.73 31.18
CA ASP A 75 -36.25 -1.61 31.92
C ASP A 75 -36.13 -0.26 32.61
N MET A 76 -36.69 0.80 32.01
CA MET A 76 -36.76 2.13 32.63
C MET A 76 -37.76 2.13 33.81
N MET A 77 -38.91 1.46 33.67
CA MET A 77 -39.84 1.28 34.76
C MET A 77 -39.24 0.49 35.91
N GLU A 78 -38.50 -0.58 35.60
CA GLU A 78 -37.83 -1.41 36.61
C GLU A 78 -36.72 -0.62 37.32
N PHE A 79 -35.96 0.21 36.58
CA PHE A 79 -34.96 1.10 37.13
C PHE A 79 -35.57 2.11 38.12
N PHE A 80 -36.64 2.84 37.74
CA PHE A 80 -37.33 3.78 38.61
C PHE A 80 -37.91 3.11 39.84
N ARG A 81 -38.48 1.90 39.68
CA ARG A 81 -39.01 1.10 40.78
C ARG A 81 -37.94 0.64 41.75
N ARG A 82 -36.78 0.29 41.26
CA ARG A 82 -35.65 -0.18 42.09
C ARG A 82 -34.97 0.94 42.86
N PHE A 83 -34.96 2.15 42.32
CA PHE A 83 -34.34 3.32 42.95
C PHE A 83 -35.32 4.22 43.71
N GLY A 84 -36.62 3.87 43.77
CA GLY A 84 -37.60 4.60 44.52
C GLY A 84 -37.85 6.04 44.05
N ILE A 85 -37.54 6.33 42.79
CA ILE A 85 -37.72 7.65 42.19
C ILE A 85 -39.18 7.80 41.76
N PRO A 86 -39.91 8.87 42.20
CA PRO A 86 -41.30 9.10 41.79
C PRO A 86 -41.36 9.25 40.26
N MET A 87 -42.22 8.48 39.60
CA MET A 87 -42.46 8.65 38.17
C MET A 87 -42.97 10.04 37.84
N PRO A 88 -42.39 10.70 36.83
CA PRO A 88 -43.03 11.90 36.27
C PRO A 88 -44.38 11.49 35.69
N ASN A 89 -45.43 12.14 36.14
CA ASN A 89 -46.79 11.93 35.66
C ASN A 89 -46.88 12.41 34.21
N VAL A 90 -46.65 11.49 33.24
CA VAL A 90 -46.81 11.80 31.82
C VAL A 90 -48.29 11.61 31.49
N PRO A 91 -49.05 12.68 31.21
CA PRO A 91 -50.43 12.56 30.77
C PRO A 91 -50.43 12.09 29.32
N GLY A 92 -50.58 10.81 29.11
CA GLY A 92 -50.63 10.22 27.77
C GLY A 92 -50.89 8.74 27.87
N ASN A 93 -52.08 8.32 27.47
CA ASN A 93 -52.61 6.97 27.46
C ASN A 93 -51.65 6.03 26.65
N PRO A 94 -51.03 4.95 27.22
CA PRO A 94 -50.07 4.12 26.51
C PRO A 94 -50.71 3.12 25.53
N ARG A 95 -51.96 3.25 25.21
CA ARG A 95 -52.64 2.34 24.29
C ARG A 95 -52.93 3.06 22.99
N GLN A 96 -52.18 2.72 21.93
CA GLN A 96 -52.38 3.10 20.52
C GLN A 96 -51.56 4.30 20.00
N ALA A 97 -50.28 4.24 20.12
CA ALA A 97 -49.47 4.81 19.04
C ALA A 97 -49.14 3.69 18.06
N PRO A 98 -49.48 3.77 16.76
CA PRO A 98 -48.98 2.83 15.77
C PRO A 98 -47.45 2.90 15.83
N ARG A 99 -46.78 1.77 16.04
CA ARG A 99 -45.33 1.68 15.85
C ARG A 99 -45.05 2.08 14.39
N GLN A 100 -44.82 3.35 14.16
CA GLN A 100 -44.25 3.79 12.92
C GLN A 100 -42.87 3.11 12.87
N ASN A 101 -42.74 2.11 11.99
CA ASN A 101 -41.46 1.63 11.55
C ASN A 101 -40.75 2.85 10.94
N LYS A 102 -40.03 3.62 11.77
CA LYS A 102 -39.04 4.56 11.23
C LYS A 102 -38.01 3.70 10.52
N PRO A 103 -37.66 4.02 9.27
CA PRO A 103 -36.58 3.36 8.58
C PRO A 103 -35.38 3.39 9.52
N GLN A 104 -34.81 2.23 9.84
CA GLN A 104 -33.54 2.16 10.54
C GLN A 104 -32.54 2.95 9.68
N GLN A 105 -31.98 4.00 10.22
CA GLN A 105 -30.91 4.72 9.55
C GLN A 105 -29.70 3.76 9.55
N GLU A 106 -29.39 3.27 8.37
CA GLU A 106 -28.15 2.56 8.13
C GLU A 106 -27.05 3.61 7.95
N GLU A 107 -26.01 3.57 8.76
CA GLU A 107 -24.81 4.38 8.55
C GLU A 107 -23.76 3.53 7.85
N GLU A 108 -23.19 4.08 6.79
CA GLU A 108 -22.06 3.48 6.10
C GLU A 108 -20.78 3.78 6.89
N GLN A 109 -20.12 2.74 7.38
CA GLN A 109 -18.87 2.87 8.12
C GLN A 109 -17.72 2.32 7.29
N PRO A 110 -16.55 2.98 7.28
CA PRO A 110 -15.35 2.43 6.65
C PRO A 110 -14.97 1.10 7.29
N ARG A 111 -14.83 0.05 6.47
CA ARG A 111 -14.44 -1.29 6.91
C ARG A 111 -12.97 -1.59 6.60
N GLY A 112 -12.52 -1.28 5.40
CA GLY A 112 -11.19 -1.59 4.95
C GLY A 112 -10.67 -0.67 3.85
N VAL A 113 -9.36 -0.71 3.70
CA VAL A 113 -8.64 0.00 2.65
C VAL A 113 -7.64 -0.97 2.02
N GLY A 114 -7.52 -0.92 0.71
CA GLY A 114 -6.58 -1.72 -0.04
C GLY A 114 -6.16 -1.06 -1.34
N SER A 115 -5.41 -1.78 -2.12
CA SER A 115 -4.99 -1.37 -3.46
C SER A 115 -5.38 -2.46 -4.47
N GLY A 116 -5.48 -2.06 -5.72
CA GLY A 116 -5.70 -2.96 -6.84
C GLY A 116 -5.05 -2.42 -8.09
N PHE A 117 -5.18 -3.15 -9.17
CA PHE A 117 -4.71 -2.71 -10.47
C PHE A 117 -5.69 -3.08 -11.58
N ILE A 118 -5.79 -2.21 -12.56
CA ILE A 118 -6.71 -2.33 -13.69
C ILE A 118 -6.19 -3.42 -14.63
N LEU A 119 -6.99 -4.48 -14.82
CA LEU A 119 -6.68 -5.59 -15.72
C LEU A 119 -7.06 -5.30 -17.17
N THR A 120 -8.19 -4.61 -17.36
CA THR A 120 -8.76 -4.38 -18.69
C THR A 120 -9.25 -2.95 -18.84
N THR A 121 -9.24 -2.46 -20.05
CA THR A 121 -9.66 -1.07 -20.37
C THR A 121 -11.13 -0.79 -20.15
N ASP A 122 -11.95 -1.83 -19.97
CA ASP A 122 -13.39 -1.74 -19.68
C ASP A 122 -13.72 -1.82 -18.19
N GLY A 123 -12.72 -1.92 -17.30
CA GLY A 123 -12.90 -1.71 -15.86
C GLY A 123 -12.88 -2.94 -14.98
N PHE A 124 -12.32 -4.07 -15.41
CA PHE A 124 -11.98 -5.15 -14.49
C PHE A 124 -10.71 -4.79 -13.71
N ILE A 125 -10.75 -5.02 -12.40
CA ILE A 125 -9.69 -4.65 -11.46
C ILE A 125 -9.41 -5.86 -10.58
N MET A 126 -8.13 -6.18 -10.40
CA MET A 126 -7.67 -7.20 -9.47
C MET A 126 -7.27 -6.58 -8.13
N THR A 127 -7.65 -7.24 -7.05
CA THR A 127 -7.27 -6.90 -5.68
C THR A 127 -7.19 -8.16 -4.83
N ASN A 128 -6.95 -8.03 -3.54
CA ASN A 128 -6.96 -9.16 -2.62
C ASN A 128 -8.39 -9.49 -2.16
N ALA A 129 -8.65 -10.79 -1.93
CA ALA A 129 -9.95 -11.25 -1.47
C ALA A 129 -10.31 -10.69 -0.09
N HIS A 130 -9.34 -10.63 0.84
CA HIS A 130 -9.55 -10.09 2.18
C HIS A 130 -9.95 -8.61 2.19
N VAL A 131 -9.59 -7.82 1.16
CA VAL A 131 -9.97 -6.41 1.04
C VAL A 131 -11.46 -6.24 0.83
N VAL A 132 -12.08 -7.12 0.03
CA VAL A 132 -13.49 -7.00 -0.36
C VAL A 132 -14.41 -7.94 0.40
N GLU A 133 -13.85 -8.84 1.21
CA GLU A 133 -14.63 -9.82 1.97
C GLU A 133 -15.54 -9.15 2.98
N GLY A 134 -16.84 -9.49 2.92
CA GLY A 134 -17.86 -8.98 3.84
C GLY A 134 -18.14 -7.48 3.70
N ALA A 135 -17.72 -6.83 2.62
CA ALA A 135 -18.07 -5.46 2.31
C ALA A 135 -19.48 -5.39 1.71
N ASP A 136 -20.29 -4.44 2.17
CA ASP A 136 -21.58 -4.11 1.56
C ASP A 136 -21.40 -3.25 0.31
N GLU A 137 -20.35 -2.42 0.32
CA GLU A 137 -20.02 -1.55 -0.80
C GLU A 137 -18.50 -1.49 -1.01
N VAL A 138 -18.09 -1.53 -2.28
CA VAL A 138 -16.69 -1.39 -2.70
C VAL A 138 -16.55 -0.13 -3.54
N LEU A 139 -15.69 0.78 -3.12
CA LEU A 139 -15.37 2.03 -3.81
C LEU A 139 -13.96 1.96 -4.37
N VAL A 140 -13.81 2.27 -5.64
CA VAL A 140 -12.54 2.32 -6.35
C VAL A 140 -12.21 3.75 -6.72
N THR A 141 -11.08 4.25 -6.25
CA THR A 141 -10.58 5.58 -6.59
C THR A 141 -9.38 5.45 -7.52
N LEU A 142 -9.47 6.04 -8.70
CA LEU A 142 -8.40 6.09 -9.68
C LEU A 142 -7.34 7.13 -9.30
N THR A 143 -6.20 7.12 -9.99
CA THR A 143 -5.12 8.11 -9.79
C THR A 143 -5.55 9.54 -10.12
N ASP A 144 -6.48 9.72 -11.06
CA ASP A 144 -7.09 11.00 -11.43
C ASP A 144 -8.19 11.46 -10.46
N LYS A 145 -8.37 10.76 -9.33
CA LYS A 145 -9.34 11.05 -8.27
C LYS A 145 -10.79 10.74 -8.61
N ARG A 146 -11.10 10.19 -9.78
CA ARG A 146 -12.44 9.68 -10.05
C ARG A 146 -12.72 8.48 -9.14
N GLU A 147 -13.93 8.44 -8.61
CA GLU A 147 -14.39 7.36 -7.73
C GLU A 147 -15.57 6.61 -8.37
N PHE A 148 -15.56 5.30 -8.25
CA PHE A 148 -16.57 4.42 -8.82
C PHE A 148 -17.01 3.38 -7.80
N LYS A 149 -18.30 3.08 -7.78
CA LYS A 149 -18.82 1.87 -7.11
C LYS A 149 -18.43 0.66 -7.93
N ALA A 150 -17.86 -0.33 -7.28
CA ALA A 150 -17.45 -1.57 -7.91
C ALA A 150 -18.36 -2.73 -7.53
N LYS A 151 -18.58 -3.65 -8.48
CA LYS A 151 -19.26 -4.92 -8.25
C LYS A 151 -18.22 -6.01 -8.10
N ILE A 152 -18.33 -6.85 -7.09
CA ILE A 152 -17.48 -8.03 -6.92
C ILE A 152 -17.91 -9.04 -7.99
N VAL A 153 -16.96 -9.43 -8.85
CA VAL A 153 -17.17 -10.41 -9.93
C VAL A 153 -16.88 -11.81 -9.43
N GLY A 154 -15.81 -11.95 -8.63
CA GLY A 154 -15.43 -13.21 -8.03
C GLY A 154 -14.30 -13.05 -7.03
N THR A 155 -14.20 -14.01 -6.12
CA THR A 155 -13.16 -14.07 -5.09
C THR A 155 -12.66 -15.48 -4.92
N ASP A 156 -11.36 -15.62 -4.71
CA ASP A 156 -10.73 -16.85 -4.28
C ASP A 156 -9.97 -16.61 -2.97
N LYS A 157 -10.53 -17.05 -1.86
CA LYS A 157 -9.92 -16.90 -0.54
C LYS A 157 -8.63 -17.69 -0.37
N ARG A 158 -8.47 -18.78 -1.12
CA ARG A 158 -7.29 -19.63 -1.01
C ARG A 158 -6.05 -18.96 -1.58
N SER A 159 -6.19 -18.29 -2.71
CA SER A 159 -5.12 -17.52 -3.36
C SER A 159 -5.09 -16.06 -2.92
N ASP A 160 -6.07 -15.63 -2.13
CA ASP A 160 -6.29 -14.24 -1.71
C ASP A 160 -6.42 -13.29 -2.90
N VAL A 161 -7.18 -13.70 -3.94
CA VAL A 161 -7.42 -12.90 -5.14
C VAL A 161 -8.90 -12.57 -5.26
N ALA A 162 -9.20 -11.33 -5.62
CA ALA A 162 -10.54 -10.88 -6.01
C ALA A 162 -10.50 -10.10 -7.30
N VAL A 163 -11.60 -10.17 -8.06
CA VAL A 163 -11.85 -9.35 -9.23
C VAL A 163 -13.10 -8.52 -8.99
N VAL A 164 -12.98 -7.22 -9.17
CA VAL A 164 -14.09 -6.29 -9.12
C VAL A 164 -14.26 -5.58 -10.46
N LYS A 165 -15.45 -5.07 -10.73
CA LYS A 165 -15.79 -4.39 -11.98
C LYS A 165 -16.36 -3.01 -11.69
N ILE A 166 -15.80 -1.99 -12.32
CA ILE A 166 -16.33 -0.62 -12.32
C ILE A 166 -16.95 -0.30 -13.67
N ASP A 167 -17.90 0.61 -13.69
CA ASP A 167 -18.53 1.09 -14.92
C ASP A 167 -17.75 2.28 -15.50
N ALA A 168 -16.63 1.94 -16.16
CA ALA A 168 -15.76 2.90 -16.82
C ALA A 168 -15.07 2.25 -18.02
N THR A 169 -14.67 3.07 -18.99
CA THR A 169 -14.00 2.64 -20.23
C THR A 169 -12.77 3.48 -20.50
N GLY A 170 -11.88 2.98 -21.37
CA GLY A 170 -10.66 3.70 -21.75
C GLY A 170 -9.65 3.80 -20.63
N LEU A 171 -9.69 2.85 -19.67
CA LEU A 171 -8.80 2.83 -18.52
C LEU A 171 -7.40 2.31 -18.90
N PRO A 172 -6.36 2.81 -18.23
CA PRO A 172 -4.99 2.30 -18.38
C PRO A 172 -4.88 0.92 -17.74
N ALA A 173 -4.86 -0.13 -18.57
CA ALA A 173 -4.72 -1.50 -18.08
C ALA A 173 -3.23 -1.87 -17.92
N VAL A 174 -2.92 -2.63 -16.85
CA VAL A 174 -1.59 -3.17 -16.63
C VAL A 174 -1.28 -4.29 -17.64
N LYS A 175 -0.01 -4.40 -18.03
CA LYS A 175 0.47 -5.55 -18.81
C LYS A 175 0.86 -6.67 -17.88
N ILE A 176 0.18 -7.80 -18.00
CA ILE A 176 0.55 -9.01 -17.24
C ILE A 176 1.81 -9.61 -17.87
N GLY A 177 2.82 -9.85 -17.04
CA GLY A 177 4.09 -10.41 -17.49
C GLY A 177 4.02 -11.92 -17.72
N ASP A 178 5.01 -12.44 -18.46
CA ASP A 178 5.20 -13.88 -18.67
C ASP A 178 6.15 -14.42 -17.58
N VAL A 179 5.57 -15.21 -16.67
CA VAL A 179 6.32 -15.80 -15.54
C VAL A 179 7.40 -16.80 -15.97
N SER A 180 7.30 -17.38 -17.18
CA SER A 180 8.31 -18.30 -17.70
C SER A 180 9.67 -17.63 -17.95
N ARG A 181 9.67 -16.31 -18.06
CA ARG A 181 10.86 -15.47 -18.31
C ARG A 181 11.46 -14.86 -17.05
N VAL A 182 10.83 -15.04 -15.90
CA VAL A 182 11.33 -14.51 -14.63
C VAL A 182 12.55 -15.31 -14.17
N ARG A 183 13.60 -14.61 -13.78
CA ARG A 183 14.80 -15.21 -13.19
C ARG A 183 14.85 -14.85 -11.71
N VAL A 184 15.29 -15.80 -10.92
CA VAL A 184 15.64 -15.54 -9.52
C VAL A 184 16.94 -14.74 -9.53
N GLY A 185 16.91 -13.54 -8.95
CA GLY A 185 18.03 -12.59 -8.95
C GLY A 185 18.94 -12.72 -7.75
#